data_5dde2fd04bbb304ec0040e4863562c28
#
_entry.id   5dde2fd04bbb304ec0040e4863562c28
#
_cell.length_a   1.000
_cell.length_b   1.000
_cell.length_c   1.000
_cell.angle_alpha   90.00
_cell.angle_beta   90.00
_cell.angle_gamma   90.00
#
_symmetry.space_group_name_H-M   'P 1'
#
loop_
_entity.id
_entity.type
_entity.pdbx_description
1 polymer ?
#
loop_
_entity_poly.entity_id
_entity_poly.type
_entity_poly.pdbx_seq_one_letter_code
_entity_poly.pdbx_strand_id
1 'polypeptide(L)'
;MRRLTACALALLAAASGAAVGKPPPGPPRTLPDAEGRLDLVAYPGHAEAGGDDPRVNWVTRFVQSTGCKVHVRTVRSSTELLDAVAQGRYDGVAAFGDVTQVLTGGREVVPLNTALIPRYASVYPALKRLPQNIEDGRVVGVPHGRGADLLLWRTDRVRPAPAGWGVLFGSRYAGRIGLYDAAITLADAAIHLGFRNPYELDAKQFRAVVRLAAEQKASVGVYWQDLTSALADYMGGNALVGEATPRLAALLRADDVPVQTAVPEGGTARSASWLVLARGRHPGCMYRWLDYILSPKANAASARYLGEAPATPAACVYMRCRLVHAGDEAWWSRLSFWRTPQQDCHDARGQHCADWFEWSDAWAQIRSG
;
A
#
# COMPACT_ATOMS: atom_id res chain seq x y z
N MET A 1 40.24 -23.36 64.70
CA MET A 1 39.83 -24.27 63.69
C MET A 1 38.38 -23.90 63.28
N ARG A 2 38.18 -23.10 62.20
CA ARG A 2 36.87 -22.78 61.65
C ARG A 2 36.90 -23.20 60.18
N ARG A 3 36.07 -24.17 59.88
CA ARG A 3 35.90 -24.67 58.48
C ARG A 3 34.98 -23.70 57.67
N LEU A 4 35.48 -23.16 56.59
CA LEU A 4 34.72 -22.41 55.60
C LEU A 4 34.13 -23.39 54.57
N THR A 5 32.83 -23.45 54.57
CA THR A 5 32.08 -24.22 53.55
C THR A 5 31.78 -23.29 52.36
N ALA A 6 32.35 -23.59 51.20
CA ALA A 6 32.07 -22.88 49.97
C ALA A 6 30.80 -23.44 49.32
N CYS A 7 29.76 -22.61 49.18
CA CYS A 7 28.59 -22.89 48.37
C CYS A 7 28.88 -22.51 46.90
N ALA A 8 28.91 -23.48 46.01
CA ALA A 8 28.95 -23.24 44.56
C ALA A 8 27.54 -23.03 44.07
N LEU A 9 27.21 -21.81 43.60
CA LEU A 9 26.01 -21.53 42.86
C LEU A 9 26.22 -21.94 41.38
N ALA A 10 25.50 -22.96 40.96
CA ALA A 10 25.39 -23.33 39.56
C ALA A 10 24.35 -22.40 38.86
N LEU A 11 24.81 -21.51 38.00
CA LEU A 11 23.96 -20.75 37.09
C LEU A 11 23.48 -21.66 35.96
N LEU A 12 22.21 -22.05 35.99
CA LEU A 12 21.54 -22.63 34.83
C LEU A 12 21.23 -21.50 33.86
N ALA A 13 21.97 -21.39 32.76
CA ALA A 13 21.62 -20.58 31.61
C ALA A 13 20.49 -21.30 30.87
N ALA A 14 19.26 -20.81 31.03
CA ALA A 14 18.14 -21.21 30.21
C ALA A 14 18.32 -20.59 28.82
N ALA A 15 18.79 -21.37 27.86
CA ALA A 15 18.77 -21.01 26.45
C ALA A 15 17.31 -21.00 25.98
N SER A 16 16.72 -19.81 25.90
CA SER A 16 15.43 -19.60 25.23
C SER A 16 15.62 -19.83 23.73
N GLY A 17 15.51 -21.08 23.29
CA GLY A 17 15.43 -21.40 21.87
C GLY A 17 14.14 -20.83 21.32
N ALA A 18 14.23 -19.74 20.57
CA ALA A 18 13.12 -19.29 19.73
C ALA A 18 12.73 -20.46 18.83
N ALA A 19 11.51 -20.98 18.98
CA ALA A 19 10.97 -22.01 18.14
C ALA A 19 10.94 -21.47 16.71
N VAL A 20 11.87 -21.93 15.86
CA VAL A 20 11.85 -21.65 14.43
C VAL A 20 10.58 -22.30 13.88
N GLY A 21 9.54 -21.48 13.67
CA GLY A 21 8.27 -21.95 13.12
C GLY A 21 8.51 -22.73 11.81
N LYS A 22 7.69 -23.74 11.57
CA LYS A 22 7.72 -24.51 10.33
C LYS A 22 7.63 -23.52 9.14
N PRO A 23 8.48 -23.69 8.10
CA PRO A 23 8.42 -22.80 6.94
C PRO A 23 7.00 -22.85 6.34
N PRO A 24 6.50 -21.73 5.77
CA PRO A 24 5.19 -21.70 5.13
C PRO A 24 5.11 -22.76 4.03
N PRO A 25 3.91 -23.30 3.77
CA PRO A 25 3.73 -24.29 2.72
C PRO A 25 4.18 -23.71 1.37
N GLY A 26 4.79 -24.55 0.52
CA GLY A 26 5.13 -24.14 -0.84
C GLY A 26 3.88 -23.89 -1.69
N PRO A 27 4.01 -23.22 -2.85
CA PRO A 27 2.88 -23.01 -3.75
C PRO A 27 2.34 -24.35 -4.29
N PRO A 28 1.03 -24.46 -4.59
CA PRO A 28 0.47 -25.66 -5.18
C PRO A 28 1.10 -25.94 -6.55
N ARG A 29 1.29 -27.22 -6.88
CA ARG A 29 1.84 -27.65 -8.18
C ARG A 29 0.77 -27.69 -9.28
N THR A 30 -0.47 -27.98 -8.90
CA THR A 30 -1.66 -27.98 -9.76
C THR A 30 -2.72 -27.12 -9.13
N LEU A 31 -3.64 -26.56 -9.95
CA LEU A 31 -4.75 -25.75 -9.46
C LEU A 31 -5.67 -26.64 -8.60
N PRO A 32 -5.81 -26.35 -7.29
CA PRO A 32 -6.71 -27.14 -6.45
C PRO A 32 -8.18 -26.90 -6.85
N ASP A 33 -9.07 -27.81 -6.42
CA ASP A 33 -10.51 -27.60 -6.58
C ASP A 33 -10.97 -26.34 -5.85
N ALA A 34 -12.11 -25.79 -6.29
CA ALA A 34 -12.71 -24.63 -5.62
C ALA A 34 -13.37 -25.09 -4.31
N GLU A 35 -12.96 -24.49 -3.19
CA GLU A 35 -13.45 -24.86 -1.86
C GLU A 35 -14.78 -24.18 -1.50
N GLY A 36 -15.32 -23.35 -2.41
CA GLY A 36 -16.61 -22.66 -2.25
C GLY A 36 -16.57 -21.40 -1.39
N ARG A 37 -15.42 -21.05 -0.83
CA ARG A 37 -15.21 -19.87 0.03
C ARG A 37 -13.88 -19.19 -0.28
N LEU A 38 -13.86 -17.85 -0.07
CA LEU A 38 -12.65 -17.04 -0.19
C LEU A 38 -12.72 -15.91 0.83
N ASP A 39 -11.80 -15.87 1.77
CA ASP A 39 -11.71 -14.85 2.81
C ASP A 39 -10.54 -13.90 2.50
N LEU A 40 -10.82 -12.62 2.31
CA LEU A 40 -9.86 -11.61 1.89
C LEU A 40 -9.76 -10.46 2.89
N VAL A 41 -8.57 -9.84 2.96
CA VAL A 41 -8.36 -8.51 3.54
C VAL A 41 -8.04 -7.54 2.40
N ALA A 42 -8.74 -6.43 2.31
CA ALA A 42 -8.51 -5.47 1.23
C ALA A 42 -8.94 -4.05 1.60
N TYR A 43 -8.32 -3.08 0.96
CA TYR A 43 -8.81 -1.69 0.96
C TYR A 43 -10.05 -1.55 0.06
N PRO A 44 -10.89 -0.51 0.30
CA PRO A 44 -11.98 -0.16 -0.61
C PRO A 44 -11.50 -0.06 -2.06
N GLY A 45 -12.29 -0.57 -3.00
CA GLY A 45 -11.97 -0.54 -4.42
C GLY A 45 -11.21 -1.76 -4.95
N HIS A 46 -10.78 -2.69 -4.10
CA HIS A 46 -10.03 -3.88 -4.52
C HIS A 46 -10.91 -5.12 -4.71
N ALA A 47 -12.03 -5.24 -3.96
CA ALA A 47 -12.92 -6.40 -4.04
C ALA A 47 -14.38 -6.00 -3.77
N GLU A 48 -14.96 -5.20 -4.69
CA GLU A 48 -16.29 -4.64 -4.51
C GLU A 48 -17.40 -5.59 -5.01
N ALA A 49 -18.45 -5.71 -4.20
CA ALA A 49 -19.59 -6.59 -4.43
C ALA A 49 -20.92 -5.81 -4.64
N GLY A 50 -20.86 -4.51 -4.88
CA GLY A 50 -22.03 -3.68 -5.17
C GLY A 50 -22.78 -3.18 -3.93
N GLY A 51 -22.15 -3.06 -2.76
CA GLY A 51 -22.78 -2.65 -1.51
C GLY A 51 -23.65 -1.38 -1.66
N ASP A 52 -23.04 -0.21 -1.56
CA ASP A 52 -23.75 1.09 -1.67
C ASP A 52 -24.08 1.46 -3.13
N ASP A 53 -23.30 0.99 -4.10
CA ASP A 53 -23.57 1.20 -5.53
C ASP A 53 -23.49 -0.14 -6.28
N PRO A 54 -24.63 -0.69 -6.72
CA PRO A 54 -24.69 -1.95 -7.47
C PRO A 54 -23.85 -1.97 -8.76
N ARG A 55 -23.49 -0.80 -9.32
CA ARG A 55 -22.64 -0.68 -10.51
C ARG A 55 -21.16 -0.91 -10.18
N VAL A 56 -20.77 -0.78 -8.92
CA VAL A 56 -19.41 -1.00 -8.39
C VAL A 56 -19.31 -2.45 -7.94
N ASN A 57 -19.32 -3.38 -8.89
CA ASN A 57 -19.41 -4.80 -8.59
C ASN A 57 -18.66 -5.65 -9.62
N TRP A 58 -17.58 -6.27 -9.20
CA TRP A 58 -16.86 -7.29 -9.98
C TRP A 58 -16.76 -8.63 -9.24
N VAL A 59 -17.05 -8.66 -7.94
CA VAL A 59 -17.04 -9.88 -7.12
C VAL A 59 -18.18 -10.82 -7.49
N THR A 60 -19.40 -10.33 -7.72
CA THR A 60 -20.55 -11.19 -8.01
C THR A 60 -20.31 -12.08 -9.23
N ARG A 61 -19.68 -11.57 -10.28
CA ARG A 61 -19.36 -12.37 -11.46
C ARG A 61 -18.31 -13.46 -11.15
N PHE A 62 -17.35 -13.18 -10.29
CA PHE A 62 -16.40 -14.19 -9.81
C PHE A 62 -17.13 -15.32 -9.07
N VAL A 63 -18.01 -14.96 -8.13
CA VAL A 63 -18.81 -15.93 -7.37
C VAL A 63 -19.64 -16.81 -8.30
N GLN A 64 -20.33 -16.20 -9.26
CA GLN A 64 -21.16 -16.92 -10.25
C GLN A 64 -20.36 -17.88 -11.13
N SER A 65 -19.13 -17.51 -11.50
CA SER A 65 -18.32 -18.31 -12.42
C SER A 65 -17.50 -19.39 -11.74
N THR A 66 -17.25 -19.29 -10.43
CA THR A 66 -16.34 -20.18 -9.70
C THR A 66 -17.01 -20.93 -8.54
N GLY A 67 -18.17 -20.48 -8.07
CA GLY A 67 -18.80 -20.96 -6.85
C GLY A 67 -18.10 -20.47 -5.55
N CYS A 68 -17.00 -19.74 -5.64
CA CYS A 68 -16.24 -19.24 -4.50
C CYS A 68 -16.91 -17.98 -3.89
N LYS A 69 -17.65 -18.13 -2.80
CA LYS A 69 -18.25 -17.01 -2.05
C LYS A 69 -17.14 -16.15 -1.41
N VAL A 70 -17.13 -14.86 -1.73
CA VAL A 70 -16.09 -13.93 -1.26
C VAL A 70 -16.57 -13.20 0.01
N HIS A 71 -15.74 -13.21 1.04
CA HIS A 71 -15.89 -12.44 2.27
C HIS A 71 -14.69 -11.49 2.38
N VAL A 72 -14.97 -10.20 2.50
CA VAL A 72 -13.91 -9.17 2.56
C VAL A 72 -13.91 -8.49 3.91
N ARG A 73 -12.79 -8.54 4.61
CA ARG A 73 -12.48 -7.62 5.70
C ARG A 73 -11.92 -6.35 5.08
N THR A 74 -12.72 -5.30 5.04
CA THR A 74 -12.26 -3.98 4.57
C THR A 74 -11.44 -3.31 5.65
N VAL A 75 -10.29 -2.73 5.26
CA VAL A 75 -9.35 -2.00 6.11
C VAL A 75 -9.09 -0.61 5.54
N ARG A 76 -8.71 0.35 6.38
CA ARG A 76 -8.48 1.74 5.99
C ARG A 76 -7.02 2.17 6.03
N SER A 77 -6.18 1.43 6.75
CA SER A 77 -4.75 1.72 6.90
C SER A 77 -3.91 0.46 6.81
N SER A 78 -2.61 0.63 6.55
CA SER A 78 -1.63 -0.46 6.52
C SER A 78 -1.45 -1.10 7.89
N THR A 79 -1.57 -0.34 8.98
CA THR A 79 -1.56 -0.88 10.35
C THR A 79 -2.77 -1.77 10.58
N GLU A 80 -3.99 -1.31 10.23
CA GLU A 80 -5.22 -2.13 10.36
C GLU A 80 -5.13 -3.40 9.50
N LEU A 81 -4.48 -3.33 8.32
CA LEU A 81 -4.24 -4.50 7.47
C LEU A 81 -3.33 -5.52 8.15
N LEU A 82 -2.20 -5.08 8.72
CA LEU A 82 -1.28 -5.96 9.43
C LEU A 82 -1.95 -6.61 10.65
N ASP A 83 -2.70 -5.84 11.42
CA ASP A 83 -3.47 -6.34 12.57
C ASP A 83 -4.51 -7.38 12.15
N ALA A 84 -5.25 -7.12 11.07
CA ALA A 84 -6.23 -8.06 10.55
C ALA A 84 -5.57 -9.37 10.12
N VAL A 85 -4.43 -9.31 9.40
CA VAL A 85 -3.68 -10.51 8.98
C VAL A 85 -3.12 -11.27 10.18
N ALA A 86 -2.59 -10.57 11.18
CA ALA A 86 -2.03 -11.20 12.39
C ALA A 86 -3.10 -11.94 13.22
N GLN A 87 -4.30 -11.36 13.35
CA GLN A 87 -5.38 -11.87 14.19
C GLN A 87 -6.30 -12.86 13.47
N GLY A 88 -6.41 -12.77 12.16
CA GLY A 88 -7.38 -13.54 11.38
C GLY A 88 -6.79 -14.73 10.62
N ARG A 89 -7.68 -15.42 9.91
CA ARG A 89 -7.34 -16.48 8.96
C ARG A 89 -7.97 -16.14 7.63
N TYR A 90 -7.20 -15.49 6.79
CA TYR A 90 -7.59 -15.08 5.45
C TYR A 90 -6.79 -15.86 4.42
N ASP A 91 -7.34 -15.97 3.22
CA ASP A 91 -6.69 -16.64 2.09
C ASP A 91 -5.78 -15.72 1.32
N GLY A 92 -6.14 -14.44 1.28
CA GLY A 92 -5.36 -13.45 0.58
C GLY A 92 -5.56 -12.03 1.11
N VAL A 93 -4.61 -11.18 0.75
CA VAL A 93 -4.61 -9.77 1.12
C VAL A 93 -4.21 -8.90 -0.07
N ALA A 94 -4.90 -7.76 -0.26
CA ALA A 94 -4.46 -6.70 -1.16
C ALA A 94 -3.65 -5.68 -0.35
N ALA A 95 -2.33 -5.71 -0.46
CA ALA A 95 -1.42 -4.85 0.27
C ALA A 95 -0.69 -3.87 -0.66
N PHE A 96 -0.47 -2.64 -0.20
CA PHE A 96 0.44 -1.71 -0.86
C PHE A 96 1.89 -2.02 -0.53
N GLY A 97 2.83 -1.46 -1.31
CA GLY A 97 4.25 -1.72 -1.17
C GLY A 97 4.85 -1.33 0.18
N ASP A 98 4.21 -0.42 0.92
CA ASP A 98 4.68 0.06 2.23
C ASP A 98 4.74 -1.03 3.31
N VAL A 99 3.92 -2.09 3.22
CA VAL A 99 3.86 -3.17 4.22
C VAL A 99 4.07 -4.57 3.67
N THR A 100 4.23 -4.71 2.36
CA THR A 100 4.34 -6.05 1.76
C THR A 100 5.54 -6.83 2.31
N GLN A 101 6.69 -6.17 2.51
CA GLN A 101 7.88 -6.84 3.02
C GLN A 101 7.81 -7.11 4.54
N VAL A 102 6.95 -6.42 5.29
CA VAL A 102 6.62 -6.81 6.66
C VAL A 102 5.90 -8.16 6.65
N LEU A 103 4.95 -8.36 5.73
CA LEU A 103 4.20 -9.60 5.60
C LEU A 103 5.09 -10.76 5.11
N THR A 104 5.97 -10.53 4.14
CA THR A 104 6.87 -11.58 3.62
C THR A 104 7.95 -11.93 4.64
N GLY A 105 8.58 -10.96 5.28
CA GLY A 105 9.56 -11.16 6.34
C GLY A 105 8.97 -11.87 7.57
N GLY A 106 7.71 -11.58 7.91
CA GLY A 106 6.93 -12.28 8.93
C GLY A 106 6.49 -13.69 8.54
N ARG A 107 6.82 -14.15 7.31
CA ARG A 107 6.41 -15.45 6.76
C ARG A 107 4.89 -15.64 6.67
N GLU A 108 4.14 -14.54 6.61
CA GLU A 108 2.68 -14.57 6.44
C GLU A 108 2.26 -14.83 4.99
N VAL A 109 3.18 -14.73 4.03
CA VAL A 109 2.93 -14.87 2.59
C VAL A 109 3.63 -16.10 2.02
N VAL A 110 2.99 -16.77 1.07
CA VAL A 110 3.57 -17.89 0.32
C VAL A 110 3.94 -17.46 -1.10
N PRO A 111 5.06 -17.97 -1.66
CA PRO A 111 5.38 -17.76 -3.06
C PRO A 111 4.30 -18.31 -4.00
N LEU A 112 4.18 -17.73 -5.18
CA LEU A 112 3.17 -18.07 -6.16
C LEU A 112 3.71 -19.02 -7.24
N ASN A 113 2.87 -19.98 -7.65
CA ASN A 113 3.05 -20.68 -8.91
C ASN A 113 2.28 -19.93 -10.01
N THR A 114 2.97 -19.03 -10.72
CA THR A 114 2.35 -18.20 -11.75
C THR A 114 1.84 -18.98 -12.98
N ALA A 115 2.25 -20.24 -13.17
CA ALA A 115 1.68 -21.11 -14.20
C ALA A 115 0.20 -21.43 -13.93
N LEU A 116 -0.26 -21.30 -12.69
CA LEU A 116 -1.67 -21.48 -12.31
C LEU A 116 -2.48 -20.16 -12.42
N ILE A 117 -1.87 -19.10 -12.88
CA ILE A 117 -2.48 -17.78 -13.07
C ILE A 117 -2.20 -17.34 -14.52
N PRO A 118 -2.89 -17.91 -15.51
CA PRO A 118 -2.56 -17.67 -16.93
C PRO A 118 -2.49 -16.19 -17.31
N ARG A 119 -3.38 -15.35 -16.75
CA ARG A 119 -3.40 -13.90 -17.03
C ARG A 119 -2.23 -13.13 -16.43
N TYR A 120 -1.47 -13.72 -15.49
CA TYR A 120 -0.24 -13.11 -15.00
C TYR A 120 0.78 -12.85 -16.11
N ALA A 121 0.77 -13.66 -17.17
CA ALA A 121 1.64 -13.46 -18.34
C ALA A 121 1.45 -12.06 -18.95
N SER A 122 0.21 -11.54 -18.99
CA SER A 122 -0.16 -10.26 -19.59
C SER A 122 0.02 -9.03 -18.69
N VAL A 123 0.41 -9.18 -17.42
CA VAL A 123 0.70 -8.06 -16.52
C VAL A 123 1.87 -7.25 -17.06
N TYR A 124 1.79 -5.92 -16.98
CA TYR A 124 2.88 -5.04 -17.38
C TYR A 124 4.20 -5.44 -16.72
N PRO A 125 5.30 -5.59 -17.50
CA PRO A 125 6.58 -6.09 -16.97
C PRO A 125 7.14 -5.25 -15.81
N ALA A 126 6.94 -3.94 -15.84
CA ALA A 126 7.41 -3.06 -14.75
C ALA A 126 6.68 -3.36 -13.43
N LEU A 127 5.37 -3.61 -13.47
CA LEU A 127 4.61 -3.98 -12.27
C LEU A 127 5.07 -5.31 -11.67
N LYS A 128 5.38 -6.31 -12.52
CA LYS A 128 5.91 -7.60 -12.04
C LYS A 128 7.22 -7.45 -11.28
N ARG A 129 8.04 -6.44 -11.64
CA ARG A 129 9.38 -6.21 -11.05
C ARG A 129 9.37 -5.27 -9.85
N LEU A 130 8.21 -4.74 -9.44
CA LEU A 130 8.15 -3.96 -8.22
C LEU A 130 8.59 -4.81 -7.02
N PRO A 131 9.37 -4.26 -6.07
CA PRO A 131 9.92 -5.02 -4.94
C PRO A 131 8.86 -5.79 -4.15
N GLN A 132 7.67 -5.24 -3.98
CA GLN A 132 6.56 -5.89 -3.27
C GLN A 132 6.04 -7.17 -3.94
N ASN A 133 6.44 -7.47 -5.17
CA ASN A 133 5.98 -8.64 -5.91
C ASN A 133 7.02 -9.76 -5.95
N ILE A 134 8.23 -9.51 -5.49
CA ILE A 134 9.36 -10.44 -5.55
C ILE A 134 10.00 -10.54 -4.17
N GLU A 135 10.19 -11.78 -3.70
CA GLU A 135 10.92 -12.11 -2.47
C GLU A 135 11.87 -13.26 -2.77
N ASP A 136 13.16 -13.09 -2.50
CA ASP A 136 14.20 -14.10 -2.80
C ASP A 136 14.14 -14.65 -4.24
N GLY A 137 13.90 -13.78 -5.21
CA GLY A 137 13.77 -14.15 -6.63
C GLY A 137 12.48 -14.90 -6.99
N ARG A 138 11.56 -15.08 -6.04
CA ARG A 138 10.27 -15.74 -6.26
C ARG A 138 9.14 -14.72 -6.31
N VAL A 139 8.17 -14.98 -7.16
CA VAL A 139 6.96 -14.14 -7.23
C VAL A 139 6.11 -14.41 -5.99
N VAL A 140 5.77 -13.35 -5.26
CA VAL A 140 4.90 -13.39 -4.06
C VAL A 140 3.61 -12.59 -4.26
N GLY A 141 3.59 -11.63 -5.22
CA GLY A 141 2.45 -10.75 -5.43
C GLY A 141 1.96 -10.71 -6.88
N VAL A 142 0.63 -10.60 -7.02
CA VAL A 142 -0.05 -10.32 -8.29
C VAL A 142 -0.46 -8.86 -8.29
N PRO A 143 0.13 -7.99 -9.13
CA PRO A 143 -0.25 -6.58 -9.19
C PRO A 143 -1.73 -6.38 -9.49
N HIS A 144 -2.39 -5.47 -8.77
CA HIS A 144 -3.78 -5.08 -9.01
C HIS A 144 -3.89 -3.94 -10.05
N GLY A 145 -2.96 -3.01 -9.98
CA GLY A 145 -2.86 -1.80 -10.78
C GLY A 145 -1.85 -0.83 -10.17
N ARG A 146 -1.84 0.42 -10.62
CA ARG A 146 -0.98 1.48 -10.06
C ARG A 146 -1.65 2.85 -10.13
N GLY A 147 -1.43 3.68 -9.12
CA GLY A 147 -1.91 5.06 -9.02
C GLY A 147 -0.81 6.01 -8.57
N ALA A 148 -0.79 7.21 -9.14
CA ALA A 148 0.06 8.29 -8.63
C ALA A 148 -0.61 8.97 -7.44
N ASP A 149 0.18 9.39 -6.46
CA ASP A 149 -0.29 10.31 -5.43
C ASP A 149 -0.33 11.72 -6.01
N LEU A 150 -1.40 12.43 -5.74
CA LEU A 150 -1.70 13.70 -6.36
C LEU A 150 -1.51 14.84 -5.35
N LEU A 151 -0.89 15.92 -5.79
CA LEU A 151 -1.10 17.22 -5.17
C LEU A 151 -2.42 17.78 -5.69
N LEU A 152 -3.36 18.02 -4.78
CA LEU A 152 -4.69 18.56 -5.06
C LEU A 152 -4.84 19.94 -4.43
N TRP A 153 -5.50 20.86 -5.12
CA TRP A 153 -5.85 22.16 -4.55
C TRP A 153 -7.19 22.70 -5.04
N ARG A 154 -7.84 23.49 -4.21
CA ARG A 154 -9.05 24.23 -4.57
C ARG A 154 -8.70 25.48 -5.38
N THR A 155 -9.18 25.57 -6.61
CA THR A 155 -8.84 26.65 -7.55
C THR A 155 -9.51 27.97 -7.22
N ASP A 156 -10.59 27.96 -6.45
CA ASP A 156 -11.28 29.13 -5.94
C ASP A 156 -10.57 29.80 -4.75
N ARG A 157 -9.68 29.07 -4.06
CA ARG A 157 -9.02 29.52 -2.82
C ARG A 157 -7.50 29.53 -2.90
N VAL A 158 -6.90 28.74 -3.79
CA VAL A 158 -5.44 28.56 -3.89
C VAL A 158 -4.95 29.19 -5.19
N ARG A 159 -4.29 30.33 -5.10
CA ARG A 159 -3.71 31.09 -6.23
C ARG A 159 -2.37 31.70 -5.85
N PRO A 160 -1.33 31.65 -6.71
CA PRO A 160 -1.27 30.88 -7.95
C PRO A 160 -1.33 29.38 -7.70
N ALA A 161 -1.47 28.57 -8.77
CA ALA A 161 -1.38 27.12 -8.68
C ALA A 161 -0.05 26.69 -8.03
N PRO A 162 -0.06 25.67 -7.15
CA PRO A 162 1.17 25.18 -6.52
C PRO A 162 2.16 24.63 -7.55
N ALA A 163 3.44 24.95 -7.40
CA ALA A 163 4.50 24.45 -8.27
C ALA A 163 4.92 22.99 -7.97
N GLY A 164 4.62 22.49 -6.76
CA GLY A 164 5.00 21.13 -6.32
C GLY A 164 4.73 20.92 -4.83
N TRP A 165 5.24 19.81 -4.29
CA TRP A 165 5.06 19.40 -2.90
C TRP A 165 5.50 20.43 -1.86
N GLY A 166 6.42 21.33 -2.20
CA GLY A 166 6.90 22.38 -1.28
C GLY A 166 5.79 23.24 -0.68
N VAL A 167 4.62 23.35 -1.33
CA VAL A 167 3.46 24.09 -0.78
C VAL A 167 2.95 23.48 0.52
N LEU A 168 3.13 22.18 0.74
CA LEU A 168 2.69 21.46 1.94
C LEU A 168 3.57 21.73 3.16
N PHE A 169 4.80 22.23 2.95
CA PHE A 169 5.78 22.49 4.00
C PHE A 169 5.89 23.99 4.34
N GLY A 170 5.13 24.84 3.66
CA GLY A 170 5.09 26.27 3.90
C GLY A 170 3.94 26.71 4.80
N SER A 171 4.03 27.93 5.35
CA SER A 171 3.01 28.51 6.23
C SER A 171 1.81 29.14 5.51
N ARG A 172 1.86 29.27 4.18
CA ARG A 172 0.85 30.02 3.41
C ARG A 172 -0.57 29.50 3.57
N TYR A 173 -0.73 28.19 3.72
CA TYR A 173 -2.00 27.52 3.89
C TYR A 173 -2.09 26.81 5.25
N ALA A 174 -1.40 27.36 6.28
CA ALA A 174 -1.41 26.79 7.62
C ALA A 174 -2.86 26.60 8.14
N GLY A 175 -3.10 25.42 8.72
CA GLY A 175 -4.43 24.98 9.18
C GLY A 175 -5.39 24.60 8.05
N ARG A 176 -4.91 24.51 6.77
CA ARG A 176 -5.72 24.17 5.58
C ARG A 176 -5.04 23.15 4.68
N ILE A 177 -4.03 22.46 5.16
CA ILE A 177 -3.34 21.38 4.44
C ILE A 177 -3.99 20.07 4.80
N GLY A 178 -4.31 19.25 3.80
CA GLY A 178 -4.80 17.87 3.98
C GLY A 178 -3.71 16.85 3.64
N LEU A 179 -3.38 15.96 4.59
CA LEU A 179 -2.40 14.91 4.39
C LEU A 179 -3.02 13.52 4.61
N TYR A 180 -2.49 12.53 3.93
CA TYR A 180 -2.84 11.14 4.21
C TYR A 180 -2.26 10.70 5.56
N ASP A 181 -3.09 10.12 6.43
CA ASP A 181 -2.70 9.73 7.78
C ASP A 181 -2.03 8.35 7.80
N ALA A 182 -0.83 8.29 7.31
CA ALA A 182 -0.02 7.07 7.32
C ALA A 182 1.48 7.38 7.38
N ALA A 183 2.27 6.49 7.97
CA ALA A 183 3.71 6.66 8.09
C ALA A 183 4.41 6.84 6.73
N ILE A 184 3.85 6.26 5.67
CA ILE A 184 4.41 6.38 4.31
C ILE A 184 4.45 7.82 3.79
N THR A 185 3.60 8.72 4.33
CA THR A 185 3.61 10.17 4.04
C THR A 185 4.95 10.83 4.40
N LEU A 186 5.76 10.24 5.28
CA LEU A 186 7.13 10.69 5.54
C LEU A 186 8.01 10.66 4.27
N ALA A 187 7.66 9.86 3.26
CA ALA A 187 8.37 9.84 1.99
C ALA A 187 8.28 11.18 1.24
N ASP A 188 7.17 11.91 1.37
CA ASP A 188 7.01 13.22 0.72
C ASP A 188 7.92 14.27 1.37
N ALA A 189 8.10 14.20 2.69
CA ALA A 189 9.09 15.02 3.40
C ALA A 189 10.53 14.66 2.96
N ALA A 190 10.81 13.38 2.76
CA ALA A 190 12.12 12.92 2.25
C ALA A 190 12.39 13.45 0.84
N ILE A 191 11.39 13.39 -0.04
CA ILE A 191 11.47 13.95 -1.40
C ILE A 191 11.66 15.47 -1.36
N HIS A 192 10.91 16.16 -0.50
CA HIS A 192 11.06 17.61 -0.33
C HIS A 192 12.47 18.01 0.15
N LEU A 193 13.10 17.19 0.99
CA LEU A 193 14.51 17.36 1.41
C LEU A 193 15.52 16.96 0.34
N GLY A 194 15.07 16.47 -0.83
CA GLY A 194 15.93 16.09 -1.96
C GLY A 194 16.59 14.72 -1.82
N PHE A 195 16.09 13.84 -0.95
CA PHE A 195 16.62 12.49 -0.85
C PHE A 195 16.17 11.65 -2.05
N ARG A 196 17.15 11.06 -2.75
CA ARG A 196 16.92 10.32 -4.00
C ARG A 196 16.06 9.07 -3.79
N ASN A 197 16.32 8.33 -2.70
CA ASN A 197 15.52 7.16 -2.30
C ASN A 197 14.76 7.51 -1.01
N PRO A 198 13.48 7.86 -1.11
CA PRO A 198 12.73 8.31 0.06
C PRO A 198 12.42 7.21 1.06
N TYR A 199 12.60 5.94 0.73
CA TYR A 199 12.30 4.78 1.57
C TYR A 199 13.54 4.13 2.20
N GLU A 200 14.73 4.56 1.86
CA GLU A 200 16.01 4.06 2.39
C GLU A 200 16.77 5.22 3.06
N LEU A 201 16.31 5.63 4.22
CA LEU A 201 16.83 6.78 4.96
C LEU A 201 17.76 6.29 6.09
N ASP A 202 19.02 6.69 6.04
CA ASP A 202 19.91 6.50 7.19
C ASP A 202 19.44 7.30 8.41
N ALA A 203 20.00 7.01 9.59
CA ALA A 203 19.57 7.64 10.84
C ALA A 203 19.62 9.19 10.82
N LYS A 204 20.55 9.80 10.05
CA LYS A 204 20.64 11.26 9.93
C LYS A 204 19.53 11.80 9.03
N GLN A 205 19.33 11.17 7.88
CA GLN A 205 18.27 11.52 6.93
C GLN A 205 16.90 11.33 7.56
N PHE A 206 16.67 10.21 8.23
CA PHE A 206 15.41 9.91 8.89
C PHE A 206 15.07 10.95 9.97
N ARG A 207 16.04 11.31 10.84
CA ARG A 207 15.80 12.38 11.81
C ARG A 207 15.48 13.73 11.17
N ALA A 208 16.05 14.05 10.01
CA ALA A 208 15.72 15.28 9.29
C ALA A 208 14.28 15.25 8.75
N VAL A 209 13.85 14.10 8.22
CA VAL A 209 12.48 13.87 7.72
C VAL A 209 11.47 13.99 8.86
N VAL A 210 11.71 13.29 9.98
CA VAL A 210 10.80 13.33 11.15
C VAL A 210 10.67 14.74 11.72
N ARG A 211 11.79 15.48 11.81
CA ARG A 211 11.75 16.88 12.26
C ARG A 211 10.92 17.74 11.32
N LEU A 212 11.14 17.65 10.01
CA LEU A 212 10.37 18.43 9.03
C LEU A 212 8.87 18.10 9.10
N ALA A 213 8.51 16.83 9.22
CA ALA A 213 7.11 16.41 9.35
C ALA A 213 6.47 16.87 10.68
N ALA A 214 7.24 16.90 11.77
CA ALA A 214 6.80 17.44 13.06
C ALA A 214 6.57 18.97 13.00
N GLU A 215 7.44 19.70 12.31
CA GLU A 215 7.27 21.14 12.06
C GLU A 215 6.05 21.39 11.15
N GLN A 216 5.85 20.57 10.12
CA GLN A 216 4.72 20.66 9.20
C GLN A 216 3.37 20.47 9.92
N LYS A 217 3.31 19.66 10.97
CA LYS A 217 2.09 19.38 11.74
C LYS A 217 1.32 20.64 12.12
N ALA A 218 2.02 21.72 12.49
CA ALA A 218 1.40 22.99 12.84
C ALA A 218 0.62 23.64 11.67
N SER A 219 0.95 23.27 10.43
CA SER A 219 0.30 23.74 9.21
C SER A 219 -0.79 22.81 8.70
N VAL A 220 -0.88 21.58 9.21
CA VAL A 220 -1.87 20.60 8.77
C VAL A 220 -3.21 20.89 9.42
N GLY A 221 -4.25 21.03 8.60
CA GLY A 221 -5.63 21.17 9.06
C GLY A 221 -6.33 19.83 9.23
N VAL A 222 -5.99 18.88 8.36
CA VAL A 222 -6.66 17.57 8.28
C VAL A 222 -5.67 16.45 8.00
N TYR A 223 -5.76 15.40 8.79
CA TYR A 223 -5.17 14.10 8.46
C TYR A 223 -6.29 13.11 8.14
N TRP A 224 -6.34 12.60 6.92
CA TRP A 224 -7.42 11.72 6.46
C TRP A 224 -6.94 10.30 6.19
N GLN A 225 -7.76 9.31 6.53
CA GLN A 225 -7.51 7.88 6.26
C GLN A 225 -8.51 7.29 5.26
N ASP A 226 -9.70 7.88 5.16
CA ASP A 226 -10.75 7.40 4.28
C ASP A 226 -11.27 8.49 3.35
N LEU A 227 -11.84 8.05 2.21
CA LEU A 227 -12.31 8.98 1.17
C LEU A 227 -13.50 9.83 1.61
N THR A 228 -14.34 9.35 2.53
CA THR A 228 -15.55 10.08 2.96
C THR A 228 -15.18 11.28 3.80
N SER A 229 -14.28 11.09 4.78
CA SER A 229 -13.77 12.20 5.60
C SER A 229 -12.98 13.20 4.75
N ALA A 230 -12.08 12.72 3.89
CA ALA A 230 -11.34 13.58 2.98
C ALA A 230 -12.24 14.41 2.08
N LEU A 231 -13.28 13.79 1.50
CA LEU A 231 -14.26 14.47 0.65
C LEU A 231 -14.95 15.62 1.43
N ALA A 232 -15.46 15.33 2.63
CA ALA A 232 -16.13 16.31 3.48
C ALA A 232 -15.22 17.49 3.85
N ASP A 233 -13.94 17.22 4.16
CA ASP A 233 -12.97 18.23 4.53
C ASP A 233 -12.60 19.16 3.37
N TYR A 234 -12.41 18.63 2.17
CA TYR A 234 -12.17 19.45 0.98
C TYR A 234 -13.42 20.24 0.55
N MET A 235 -14.61 19.65 0.63
CA MET A 235 -15.89 20.34 0.36
C MET A 235 -16.13 21.48 1.35
N GLY A 236 -15.95 21.20 2.63
CA GLY A 236 -16.10 22.18 3.73
C GLY A 236 -15.03 23.25 3.77
N GLY A 237 -13.91 23.08 3.04
CA GLY A 237 -12.78 24.02 3.04
C GLY A 237 -11.88 23.88 4.26
N ASN A 238 -11.97 22.80 5.03
CA ASN A 238 -11.01 22.47 6.08
C ASN A 238 -9.65 22.10 5.47
N ALA A 239 -9.64 21.48 4.30
CA ALA A 239 -8.48 21.30 3.44
C ALA A 239 -8.64 22.13 2.16
N LEU A 240 -7.61 22.90 1.79
CA LEU A 240 -7.56 23.68 0.55
C LEU A 240 -6.51 23.17 -0.43
N VAL A 241 -5.45 22.58 0.09
CA VAL A 241 -4.34 21.99 -0.66
C VAL A 241 -3.82 20.78 0.10
N GLY A 242 -3.39 19.74 -0.59
CA GLY A 242 -2.87 18.56 0.09
C GLY A 242 -2.73 17.36 -0.82
N GLU A 243 -2.49 16.24 -0.20
CA GLU A 243 -2.42 14.93 -0.84
C GLU A 243 -3.82 14.42 -1.20
N ALA A 244 -3.90 13.76 -2.34
CA ALA A 244 -5.12 13.13 -2.78
C ALA A 244 -4.85 11.87 -3.61
N THR A 245 -5.83 10.98 -3.61
CA THR A 245 -5.90 9.90 -4.56
C THR A 245 -6.61 10.34 -5.84
N PRO A 246 -6.39 9.68 -6.98
CA PRO A 246 -7.19 9.93 -8.19
C PRO A 246 -8.69 9.76 -7.93
N ARG A 247 -9.08 8.83 -7.07
CA ARG A 247 -10.49 8.62 -6.68
C ARG A 247 -11.06 9.82 -5.93
N LEU A 248 -10.35 10.37 -4.93
CA LEU A 248 -10.77 11.56 -4.20
C LEU A 248 -10.96 12.75 -5.14
N ALA A 249 -10.00 12.98 -6.03
CA ALA A 249 -10.09 14.06 -7.01
C ALA A 249 -11.29 13.90 -7.95
N ALA A 250 -11.61 12.67 -8.35
CA ALA A 250 -12.77 12.38 -9.21
C ALA A 250 -14.10 12.63 -8.47
N LEU A 251 -14.20 12.26 -7.20
CA LEU A 251 -15.39 12.50 -6.37
C LEU A 251 -15.62 14.01 -6.16
N LEU A 252 -14.58 14.77 -5.79
CA LEU A 252 -14.69 16.22 -5.60
C LEU A 252 -15.18 16.91 -6.88
N ARG A 253 -14.68 16.52 -8.05
CA ARG A 253 -15.14 17.07 -9.34
C ARG A 253 -16.58 16.67 -9.66
N ALA A 254 -17.00 15.45 -9.27
CA ALA A 254 -18.39 15.00 -9.48
C ALA A 254 -19.39 15.78 -8.60
N ASP A 255 -18.93 16.30 -7.45
CA ASP A 255 -19.70 17.16 -6.54
C ASP A 255 -19.46 18.65 -6.80
N ASP A 256 -19.02 19.02 -8.02
CA ASP A 256 -18.78 20.38 -8.50
C ASP A 256 -17.81 21.20 -7.63
N VAL A 257 -16.95 20.55 -6.84
CA VAL A 257 -15.90 21.23 -6.09
C VAL A 257 -14.78 21.66 -7.05
N PRO A 258 -14.42 22.96 -7.09
CA PRO A 258 -13.46 23.47 -8.06
C PRO A 258 -12.03 23.07 -7.68
N VAL A 259 -11.60 21.86 -8.05
CA VAL A 259 -10.27 21.33 -7.76
C VAL A 259 -9.45 21.06 -9.01
N GLN A 260 -8.16 21.28 -8.91
CA GLN A 260 -7.14 20.81 -9.84
C GLN A 260 -6.15 19.91 -9.14
N THR A 261 -5.45 19.11 -9.94
CA THR A 261 -4.44 18.17 -9.46
C THR A 261 -3.21 18.23 -10.35
N ALA A 262 -2.06 17.94 -9.74
CA ALA A 262 -0.81 17.67 -10.44
C ALA A 262 -0.13 16.44 -9.84
N VAL A 263 0.74 15.81 -10.63
CA VAL A 263 1.73 14.86 -10.12
C VAL A 263 3.06 15.61 -10.15
N PRO A 264 3.55 16.10 -9.00
CA PRO A 264 4.82 16.82 -8.94
C PRO A 264 5.98 15.92 -9.38
N GLU A 265 7.03 16.55 -9.90
CA GLU A 265 8.26 15.84 -10.25
C GLU A 265 8.84 15.14 -9.02
N GLY A 266 9.28 13.88 -9.19
CA GLY A 266 9.75 13.05 -8.10
C GLY A 266 8.66 12.60 -7.12
N GLY A 267 7.38 12.80 -7.43
CA GLY A 267 6.26 12.40 -6.57
C GLY A 267 6.20 10.91 -6.29
N THR A 268 5.30 10.52 -5.40
CA THR A 268 5.08 9.13 -5.03
C THR A 268 4.00 8.46 -5.87
N ALA A 269 4.05 7.13 -5.91
CA ALA A 269 3.05 6.28 -6.55
C ALA A 269 2.84 5.03 -5.72
N ARG A 270 1.65 4.44 -5.85
CA ARG A 270 1.32 3.19 -5.16
C ARG A 270 0.86 2.12 -6.15
N SER A 271 1.11 0.89 -5.78
CA SER A 271 0.58 -0.29 -6.46
C SER A 271 0.19 -1.29 -5.39
N ALA A 272 -1.07 -1.68 -5.37
CA ALA A 272 -1.50 -2.79 -4.55
C ALA A 272 -1.15 -4.11 -5.22
N SER A 273 -0.83 -5.11 -4.41
CA SER A 273 -0.59 -6.47 -4.87
C SER A 273 -1.42 -7.46 -4.06
N TRP A 274 -2.00 -8.43 -4.74
CA TRP A 274 -2.66 -9.56 -4.12
C TRP A 274 -1.62 -10.59 -3.70
N LEU A 275 -1.56 -10.89 -2.42
CA LEU A 275 -0.67 -11.87 -1.81
C LEU A 275 -1.49 -13.05 -1.30
N VAL A 276 -0.94 -14.25 -1.38
CA VAL A 276 -1.54 -15.46 -0.78
C VAL A 276 -1.01 -15.64 0.62
N LEU A 277 -1.91 -15.77 1.58
CA LEU A 277 -1.53 -15.89 2.99
C LEU A 277 -1.26 -17.36 3.37
N ALA A 278 -0.20 -17.55 4.17
CA ALA A 278 0.27 -18.89 4.57
C ALA A 278 -0.74 -19.67 5.42
N ARG A 279 -1.62 -18.97 6.14
CA ARG A 279 -2.69 -19.54 6.97
C ARG A 279 -4.02 -19.70 6.25
N GLY A 280 -4.07 -19.35 4.94
CA GLY A 280 -5.24 -19.50 4.09
C GLY A 280 -5.68 -20.98 3.96
N ARG A 281 -6.97 -21.19 3.81
CA ARG A 281 -7.58 -22.52 3.74
C ARG A 281 -8.18 -22.84 2.37
N HIS A 282 -8.29 -21.83 1.51
CA HIS A 282 -8.99 -21.94 0.23
C HIS A 282 -8.06 -21.56 -0.95
N PRO A 283 -6.92 -22.27 -1.12
CA PRO A 283 -5.97 -21.95 -2.17
C PRO A 283 -6.56 -22.06 -3.58
N GLY A 284 -7.48 -22.98 -3.82
CA GLY A 284 -8.13 -23.13 -5.11
C GLY A 284 -8.99 -21.92 -5.48
N CYS A 285 -9.78 -21.39 -4.54
CA CYS A 285 -10.52 -20.15 -4.72
C CYS A 285 -9.60 -18.94 -4.84
N MET A 286 -8.51 -18.91 -4.05
CA MET A 286 -7.55 -17.79 -4.09
C MET A 286 -6.82 -17.71 -5.44
N TYR A 287 -6.32 -18.80 -6.00
CA TYR A 287 -5.68 -18.80 -7.32
C TYR A 287 -6.63 -18.43 -8.45
N ARG A 288 -7.92 -18.85 -8.37
CA ARG A 288 -8.96 -18.40 -9.30
C ARG A 288 -9.22 -16.91 -9.18
N TRP A 289 -9.17 -16.35 -7.95
CA TRP A 289 -9.28 -14.91 -7.72
C TRP A 289 -8.12 -14.14 -8.36
N LEU A 290 -6.88 -14.61 -8.15
CA LEU A 290 -5.69 -13.98 -8.73
C LEU A 290 -5.76 -13.91 -10.25
N ASP A 291 -6.22 -14.97 -10.91
CA ASP A 291 -6.41 -14.95 -12.36
C ASP A 291 -7.60 -14.08 -12.77
N TYR A 292 -8.72 -14.17 -12.05
CA TYR A 292 -9.93 -13.44 -12.35
C TYR A 292 -9.75 -11.91 -12.28
N ILE A 293 -9.08 -11.40 -11.24
CA ILE A 293 -8.91 -9.95 -11.04
C ILE A 293 -8.03 -9.32 -12.15
N LEU A 294 -7.22 -10.10 -12.81
CA LEU A 294 -6.47 -9.72 -14.00
C LEU A 294 -7.29 -9.81 -15.29
N SER A 295 -8.54 -10.33 -15.24
CA SER A 295 -9.39 -10.35 -16.44
C SER A 295 -9.71 -8.93 -16.91
N PRO A 296 -9.82 -8.70 -18.23
CA PRO A 296 -9.95 -7.34 -18.77
C PRO A 296 -11.08 -6.53 -18.16
N LYS A 297 -12.25 -7.16 -17.92
CA LYS A 297 -13.43 -6.48 -17.35
C LYS A 297 -13.27 -6.18 -15.86
N ALA A 298 -12.81 -7.15 -15.06
CA ALA A 298 -12.65 -6.97 -13.63
C ALA A 298 -11.54 -5.96 -13.32
N ASN A 299 -10.38 -6.10 -13.96
CA ASN A 299 -9.26 -5.19 -13.77
C ASN A 299 -9.61 -3.75 -14.21
N ALA A 300 -10.31 -3.57 -15.36
CA ALA A 300 -10.78 -2.26 -15.78
C ALA A 300 -11.85 -1.68 -14.85
N ALA A 301 -12.74 -2.50 -14.29
CA ALA A 301 -13.78 -2.02 -13.37
C ALA A 301 -13.19 -1.45 -12.10
N SER A 302 -12.27 -2.17 -11.46
CA SER A 302 -11.55 -1.71 -10.29
C SER A 302 -10.67 -0.49 -10.58
N ALA A 303 -9.87 -0.53 -11.65
CA ALA A 303 -9.00 0.58 -12.05
C ALA A 303 -9.79 1.87 -12.33
N ARG A 304 -10.95 1.80 -12.97
CA ARG A 304 -11.85 2.96 -13.17
C ARG A 304 -12.40 3.49 -11.86
N TYR A 305 -12.80 2.60 -10.95
CA TYR A 305 -13.32 2.99 -9.63
C TYR A 305 -12.24 3.75 -8.84
N LEU A 306 -11.02 3.24 -8.83
CA LEU A 306 -9.88 3.85 -8.15
C LEU A 306 -9.31 5.08 -8.88
N GLY A 307 -9.62 5.24 -10.17
CA GLY A 307 -9.00 6.26 -11.02
C GLY A 307 -7.53 5.93 -11.37
N GLU A 308 -7.15 4.67 -11.36
CA GLU A 308 -5.78 4.17 -11.49
C GLU A 308 -5.54 3.47 -12.83
N ALA A 309 -4.28 3.23 -13.15
CA ALA A 309 -3.89 2.42 -14.31
C ALA A 309 -4.07 0.93 -13.97
N PRO A 310 -4.66 0.14 -14.88
CA PRO A 310 -4.86 -1.29 -14.69
C PRO A 310 -3.53 -2.04 -14.73
N ALA A 311 -3.51 -3.27 -14.20
CA ALA A 311 -2.33 -4.12 -14.23
C ALA A 311 -2.04 -4.72 -15.61
N THR A 312 -3.05 -4.76 -16.52
CA THR A 312 -2.92 -5.43 -17.81
C THR A 312 -3.36 -4.53 -18.98
N PRO A 313 -2.68 -4.59 -20.15
CA PRO A 313 -3.08 -3.82 -21.34
C PRO A 313 -4.46 -4.20 -21.84
N ALA A 314 -4.90 -5.45 -21.65
CA ALA A 314 -6.22 -5.92 -22.10
C ALA A 314 -7.38 -5.19 -21.41
N ALA A 315 -7.21 -4.63 -20.23
CA ALA A 315 -8.20 -3.81 -19.55
C ALA A 315 -8.51 -2.51 -20.30
N CYS A 316 -7.59 -2.03 -21.15
CA CYS A 316 -7.75 -0.79 -21.91
C CYS A 316 -8.86 -0.84 -22.97
N VAL A 317 -9.37 -2.03 -23.30
CA VAL A 317 -10.59 -2.18 -24.11
C VAL A 317 -11.83 -1.62 -23.39
N TYR A 318 -11.80 -1.59 -22.07
CA TYR A 318 -12.93 -1.21 -21.21
C TYR A 318 -12.74 0.12 -20.48
N MET A 319 -11.59 0.80 -20.66
CA MET A 319 -11.32 2.08 -20.01
C MET A 319 -10.37 2.96 -20.85
N ARG A 320 -10.38 4.28 -20.54
CA ARG A 320 -9.49 5.25 -21.21
C ARG A 320 -8.09 5.24 -20.61
N CYS A 321 -7.29 4.26 -20.96
CA CYS A 321 -5.96 4.03 -20.38
C CYS A 321 -4.96 5.20 -20.54
N ARG A 322 -5.10 6.03 -21.59
CA ARG A 322 -4.24 7.23 -21.78
C ARG A 322 -4.39 8.23 -20.64
N LEU A 323 -5.58 8.36 -20.05
CA LEU A 323 -5.84 9.32 -18.96
C LEU A 323 -5.15 8.94 -17.64
N VAL A 324 -4.73 7.70 -17.52
CA VAL A 324 -4.07 7.14 -16.34
C VAL A 324 -2.66 6.63 -16.65
N HIS A 325 -2.08 7.06 -17.79
CA HIS A 325 -0.73 6.69 -18.22
C HIS A 325 -0.47 5.18 -18.25
N ALA A 326 -1.49 4.33 -18.49
CA ALA A 326 -1.29 2.89 -18.55
C ALA A 326 -0.35 2.54 -19.73
N GLY A 327 0.72 1.81 -19.43
CA GLY A 327 1.76 1.44 -20.39
C GLY A 327 2.79 2.55 -20.71
N ASP A 328 2.66 3.74 -20.13
CA ASP A 328 3.66 4.81 -20.26
C ASP A 328 4.75 4.66 -19.19
N GLU A 329 5.65 3.70 -19.41
CA GLU A 329 6.71 3.39 -18.44
C GLU A 329 7.68 4.56 -18.22
N ALA A 330 7.89 5.42 -19.21
CA ALA A 330 8.72 6.61 -19.10
C ALA A 330 8.09 7.62 -18.12
N TRP A 331 6.77 7.73 -18.10
CA TRP A 331 6.08 8.56 -17.13
C TRP A 331 6.16 7.97 -15.71
N TRP A 332 5.89 6.66 -15.56
CA TRP A 332 5.92 5.99 -14.25
C TRP A 332 7.31 5.91 -13.63
N SER A 333 8.37 5.83 -14.44
CA SER A 333 9.75 5.75 -13.94
C SER A 333 10.25 7.03 -13.24
N ARG A 334 9.50 8.13 -13.37
CA ARG A 334 9.79 9.39 -12.67
C ARG A 334 9.24 9.41 -11.23
N LEU A 335 8.42 8.43 -10.86
CA LEU A 335 7.75 8.37 -9.56
C LEU A 335 8.41 7.33 -8.65
N SER A 336 8.44 7.64 -7.36
CA SER A 336 8.89 6.72 -6.32
C SER A 336 7.73 5.86 -5.85
N PHE A 337 7.67 4.59 -6.31
CA PHE A 337 6.65 3.66 -5.83
C PHE A 337 6.83 3.36 -4.34
N TRP A 338 5.73 3.34 -3.60
CA TRP A 338 5.73 2.96 -2.19
C TRP A 338 6.44 1.63 -1.99
N ARG A 339 7.37 1.63 -1.05
CA ARG A 339 8.16 0.46 -0.65
C ARG A 339 8.17 0.37 0.86
N THR A 340 8.22 -0.84 1.38
CA THR A 340 8.43 -1.07 2.80
C THR A 340 9.83 -0.57 3.19
N PRO A 341 9.96 0.41 4.09
CA PRO A 341 11.25 0.78 4.64
C PRO A 341 11.88 -0.39 5.38
N GLN A 342 13.17 -0.65 5.15
CA GLN A 342 13.92 -1.77 5.71
C GLN A 342 15.24 -1.30 6.33
N GLN A 343 15.76 -2.07 7.29
CA GLN A 343 17.03 -1.75 7.95
C GLN A 343 18.23 -1.81 7.01
N ASP A 344 18.18 -2.65 5.98
CA ASP A 344 19.19 -2.68 4.94
C ASP A 344 18.97 -1.54 3.96
N CYS A 345 19.95 -0.64 3.87
CA CYS A 345 19.93 0.47 2.93
C CYS A 345 20.13 0.07 1.46
N HIS A 346 20.45 -1.20 1.17
CA HIS A 346 20.71 -1.76 -0.17
C HIS A 346 21.72 -0.95 -1.01
N ASP A 347 22.62 -0.21 -0.37
CA ASP A 347 23.62 0.63 -1.02
C ASP A 347 25.01 0.51 -0.38
N ALA A 348 25.99 1.20 -0.97
CA ALA A 348 27.39 1.15 -0.53
C ALA A 348 27.67 1.90 0.79
N ARG A 349 26.66 2.51 1.43
CA ARG A 349 26.88 3.28 2.68
C ARG A 349 27.22 2.40 3.86
N GLY A 350 26.83 1.11 3.85
CA GLY A 350 27.05 0.19 4.97
C GLY A 350 26.38 0.62 6.27
N GLN A 351 25.34 1.46 6.19
CA GLN A 351 24.61 2.02 7.32
C GLN A 351 23.24 1.35 7.48
N HIS A 352 22.69 1.41 8.69
CA HIS A 352 21.30 1.05 8.92
C HIS A 352 20.36 2.16 8.44
N CYS A 353 19.36 1.78 7.68
CA CYS A 353 18.20 2.61 7.37
C CYS A 353 17.08 2.38 8.37
N ALA A 354 16.25 3.39 8.58
CA ALA A 354 15.08 3.29 9.42
C ALA A 354 14.06 2.34 8.77
N ASP A 355 13.59 1.35 9.52
CA ASP A 355 12.63 0.37 9.04
C ASP A 355 11.16 0.84 9.18
N TRP A 356 10.24 0.00 8.75
CA TRP A 356 8.81 0.30 8.79
C TRP A 356 8.29 0.55 10.22
N PHE A 357 8.84 -0.14 11.22
CA PHE A 357 8.42 0.02 12.61
C PHE A 357 8.87 1.38 13.14
N GLU A 358 10.11 1.76 12.87
CA GLU A 358 10.64 3.09 13.23
C GLU A 358 9.84 4.22 12.55
N TRP A 359 9.44 4.03 11.27
CA TRP A 359 8.58 4.97 10.57
C TRP A 359 7.20 5.09 11.22
N SER A 360 6.59 3.95 11.57
CA SER A 360 5.28 3.91 12.22
C SER A 360 5.29 4.56 13.59
N ASP A 361 6.33 4.29 14.39
CA ASP A 361 6.50 4.90 15.71
C ASP A 361 6.73 6.42 15.61
N ALA A 362 7.57 6.86 14.69
CA ALA A 362 7.81 8.29 14.45
C ALA A 362 6.53 9.00 14.01
N TRP A 363 5.76 8.39 13.09
CA TRP A 363 4.47 8.94 12.67
C TRP A 363 3.48 9.04 13.82
N ALA A 364 3.35 7.99 14.64
CA ALA A 364 2.50 8.00 15.82
C ALA A 364 2.89 9.10 16.81
N GLN A 365 4.19 9.32 17.03
CA GLN A 365 4.70 10.42 17.87
C GLN A 365 4.36 11.79 17.28
N ILE A 366 4.55 12.00 15.98
CA ILE A 366 4.16 13.24 15.30
C ILE A 366 2.66 13.48 15.48
N ARG A 367 1.83 12.45 15.34
CA ARG A 367 0.37 12.57 15.43
C ARG A 367 -0.11 12.87 16.86
N SER A 368 0.51 12.29 17.87
CA SER A 368 0.08 12.44 19.29
C SER A 368 0.60 13.71 19.98
N GLY A 369 1.80 14.19 19.61
CA GLY A 369 2.42 15.41 20.17
C GLY A 369 1.84 16.66 19.57
#